data_fff965a96d97f1dd48e9898b42e15712
#
_entry.id   fff965a96d97f1dd48e9898b42e15712
#
_cell.length_a   1.000
_cell.length_b   1.000
_cell.length_c   1.000
_cell.angle_alpha   90.00
_cell.angle_beta   90.00
_cell.angle_gamma   90.00
#
_symmetry.space_group_name_H-M   'P 1'
#
loop_
_entity.id
_entity.type
_entity.pdbx_description
1 polymer ?
#
loop_
_entity_poly.entity_id
_entity_poly.type
_entity_poly.pdbx_seq_one_letter_code
_entity_poly.pdbx_strand_id
1 'polypeptide(L)'
;RHAAPVRLAVLMALPMPLLGAMPYRGVQIFSAWNYWYALFLPVSLSLVVACVARADARTRMRGLLGLGFPLGRAWWAKALWCLALCALSNLVVFGIYLAGSAFSSQGLTAAGTLTMLLCALANTVTAAWMIPAGLFLTARLGMLAGIFCPLAAQLVGGFAWSVVPLP
;
A
#
# COMPACT_ATOMS: atom_id res chain seq x y z
N ARG A 1 -21.06 1.62 0.47
CA ARG A 1 -20.18 1.44 1.66
C ARG A 1 -18.85 0.73 1.33
N HIS A 2 -18.80 -0.10 0.28
CA HIS A 2 -17.57 -0.78 -0.17
C HIS A 2 -16.59 0.14 -0.93
N ALA A 3 -17.01 1.32 -1.30
CA ALA A 3 -16.18 2.27 -2.03
C ALA A 3 -15.11 3.00 -1.19
N ALA A 4 -15.23 2.99 0.14
CA ALA A 4 -14.30 3.72 1.01
C ALA A 4 -12.84 3.19 0.93
N PRO A 5 -12.57 1.87 1.08
CA PRO A 5 -11.20 1.36 0.96
C PRO A 5 -10.63 1.56 -0.45
N VAL A 6 -11.44 1.42 -1.50
CA VAL A 6 -11.02 1.66 -2.89
C VAL A 6 -10.66 3.13 -3.10
N ARG A 7 -11.52 4.05 -2.65
CA ARG A 7 -11.24 5.50 -2.74
C ARG A 7 -9.97 5.87 -1.99
N LEU A 8 -9.76 5.30 -0.81
CA LEU A 8 -8.59 5.55 0.00
C LEU A 8 -7.31 5.06 -0.69
N ALA A 9 -7.33 3.85 -1.26
CA ALA A 9 -6.21 3.30 -2.02
C ALA A 9 -5.83 4.17 -3.22
N VAL A 10 -6.80 4.71 -3.95
CA VAL A 10 -6.58 5.59 -5.10
C VAL A 10 -6.16 7.00 -4.64
N LEU A 11 -6.86 7.59 -3.67
CA LEU A 11 -6.58 8.95 -3.19
C LEU A 11 -5.19 9.09 -2.60
N MET A 12 -4.69 8.04 -1.91
CA MET A 12 -3.34 8.05 -1.34
C MET A 12 -2.24 7.94 -2.42
N ALA A 13 -2.57 7.42 -3.61
CA ALA A 13 -1.65 7.37 -4.73
C ALA A 13 -1.54 8.70 -5.51
N LEU A 14 -2.55 9.58 -5.42
CA LEU A 14 -2.60 10.85 -6.15
C LEU A 14 -1.57 11.92 -5.71
N PRO A 15 -1.18 12.08 -4.43
CA PRO A 15 -0.19 13.07 -4.02
C PRO A 15 1.20 12.83 -4.62
N MET A 16 1.49 11.63 -5.07
CA MET A 16 2.79 11.26 -5.60
C MET A 16 3.25 12.11 -6.80
N PRO A 17 2.42 12.37 -7.85
CA PRO A 17 2.84 13.23 -8.95
C PRO A 17 3.05 14.68 -8.51
N LEU A 18 2.32 15.16 -7.51
CA LEU A 18 2.53 16.50 -6.95
C LEU A 18 3.91 16.66 -6.32
N LEU A 19 4.38 15.62 -5.60
CA LEU A 19 5.73 15.61 -5.02
C LEU A 19 6.82 15.49 -6.09
N GLY A 20 6.56 14.76 -7.18
CA GLY A 20 7.48 14.63 -8.32
C GLY A 20 7.56 15.88 -9.18
N ALA A 21 6.51 16.69 -9.22
CA ALA A 21 6.44 17.93 -10.00
C ALA A 21 7.05 19.14 -9.29
N MET A 22 7.31 19.04 -7.98
CA MET A 22 7.95 20.15 -7.24
C MET A 22 9.43 20.25 -7.64
N PRO A 23 9.89 21.38 -8.22
CA PRO A 23 11.27 21.60 -8.56
C PRO A 23 12.10 21.89 -7.30
N TYR A 24 12.40 20.87 -6.52
CA TYR A 24 13.37 21.00 -5.44
C TYR A 24 14.77 21.13 -6.05
N ARG A 25 15.19 22.36 -6.26
CA ARG A 25 16.56 22.69 -6.63
C ARG A 25 17.49 22.16 -5.54
N GLY A 26 18.20 21.07 -5.81
CA GLY A 26 19.34 20.63 -5.04
C GLY A 26 19.26 19.27 -4.35
N VAL A 27 18.13 18.60 -4.27
CA VAL A 27 18.04 17.27 -3.63
C VAL A 27 17.40 16.27 -4.61
N GLN A 28 18.16 15.88 -5.63
CA GLN A 28 17.79 14.77 -6.53
C GLN A 28 17.90 13.39 -5.86
N ILE A 29 18.14 13.32 -4.56
CA ILE A 29 18.42 12.07 -3.84
C ILE A 29 17.15 11.24 -3.63
N PHE A 30 15.97 11.86 -3.61
CA PHE A 30 14.71 11.15 -3.42
C PHE A 30 13.78 11.37 -4.61
N SER A 31 13.67 10.35 -5.47
CA SER A 31 12.62 10.34 -6.48
C SER A 31 11.23 10.28 -5.80
N ALA A 32 10.21 10.82 -6.47
CA ALA A 32 8.82 10.74 -5.98
C ALA A 32 8.41 9.29 -5.65
N TRP A 33 9.00 8.32 -6.35
CA TRP A 33 8.82 6.90 -6.11
C TRP A 33 9.31 6.44 -4.74
N ASN A 34 10.42 7.01 -4.23
CA ASN A 34 10.95 6.70 -2.90
C ASN A 34 9.96 7.10 -1.81
N TYR A 35 9.31 8.25 -1.91
CA TYR A 35 8.27 8.67 -0.98
C TYR A 35 7.07 7.73 -1.01
N TRP A 36 6.73 7.23 -2.21
CA TRP A 36 5.63 6.29 -2.35
C TRP A 36 5.86 5.01 -1.54
N TYR A 37 6.93 4.28 -1.83
CA TYR A 37 7.15 2.99 -1.17
C TYR A 37 7.58 3.11 0.29
N ALA A 38 8.30 4.17 0.67
CA ALA A 38 8.79 4.34 2.03
C ALA A 38 7.71 4.84 3.00
N LEU A 39 6.81 5.72 2.55
CA LEU A 39 5.86 6.39 3.44
C LEU A 39 4.39 6.16 3.02
N PHE A 40 4.03 6.53 1.80
CA PHE A 40 2.62 6.55 1.39
C PHE A 40 1.99 5.16 1.25
N LEU A 41 2.71 4.20 0.70
CA LEU A 41 2.23 2.83 0.54
C LEU A 41 1.98 2.14 1.89
N PRO A 42 2.90 2.15 2.87
CA PRO A 42 2.66 1.58 4.19
C PRO A 42 1.48 2.23 4.91
N VAL A 43 1.37 3.57 4.86
CA VAL A 43 0.25 4.30 5.47
C VAL A 43 -1.07 3.92 4.81
N SER A 44 -1.12 3.98 3.47
CA SER A 44 -2.31 3.61 2.69
C SER A 44 -2.76 2.19 2.99
N LEU A 45 -1.83 1.24 2.98
CA LEU A 45 -2.13 -0.18 3.21
C LEU A 45 -2.61 -0.42 4.65
N SER A 46 -1.98 0.17 5.65
CA SER A 46 -2.41 0.06 7.04
C SER A 46 -3.84 0.57 7.25
N LEU A 47 -4.18 1.71 6.63
CA LEU A 47 -5.52 2.29 6.68
C LEU A 47 -6.55 1.40 5.96
N VAL A 48 -6.22 0.90 4.77
CA VAL A 48 -7.09 0.00 3.98
C VAL A 48 -7.37 -1.27 4.77
N VAL A 49 -6.34 -1.91 5.33
CA VAL A 49 -6.47 -3.14 6.13
C VAL A 49 -7.36 -2.90 7.35
N ALA A 50 -7.15 -1.79 8.07
CA ALA A 50 -7.96 -1.44 9.23
C ALA A 50 -9.42 -1.15 8.86
N CYS A 51 -9.67 -0.48 7.73
CA CYS A 51 -11.02 -0.25 7.21
C CYS A 51 -11.73 -1.55 6.85
N VAL A 52 -11.05 -2.48 6.19
CA VAL A 52 -11.60 -3.80 5.80
C VAL A 52 -11.86 -4.65 7.04
N ALA A 53 -10.93 -4.69 8.01
CA ALA A 53 -11.10 -5.41 9.26
C ALA A 53 -12.31 -4.88 10.07
N ARG A 54 -12.48 -3.55 10.13
CA ARG A 54 -13.57 -2.92 10.88
C ARG A 54 -14.94 -3.06 10.24
N ALA A 55 -15.01 -3.29 8.93
CA ALA A 55 -16.30 -3.46 8.24
C ALA A 55 -17.12 -4.59 8.86
N ASP A 56 -16.48 -5.69 9.28
CA ASP A 56 -17.17 -6.83 9.89
C ASP A 56 -17.39 -6.69 11.40
N ALA A 57 -16.51 -5.95 12.09
CA ALA A 57 -16.71 -5.65 13.50
C ALA A 57 -18.02 -4.88 13.73
N ARG A 58 -18.42 -4.02 12.79
CA ARG A 58 -19.70 -3.28 12.82
C ARG A 58 -20.93 -4.20 12.75
N THR A 59 -20.84 -5.30 12.02
CA THR A 59 -21.94 -6.28 11.88
C THR A 59 -21.90 -7.36 12.96
N ARG A 60 -20.95 -7.26 13.94
CA ARG A 60 -20.68 -8.29 14.97
C ARG A 60 -20.56 -9.69 14.37
N MET A 61 -20.01 -9.80 13.17
CA MET A 61 -19.86 -11.04 12.38
C MET A 61 -21.20 -11.80 12.15
N ARG A 62 -22.36 -11.20 12.45
CA ARG A 62 -23.65 -11.88 12.34
C ARG A 62 -23.96 -12.35 10.93
N GLY A 63 -23.52 -11.60 9.91
CA GLY A 63 -23.70 -12.02 8.51
C GLY A 63 -22.86 -13.23 8.11
N LEU A 64 -21.68 -13.40 8.69
CA LEU A 64 -20.81 -14.56 8.42
C LEU A 64 -21.25 -15.79 9.21
N LEU A 65 -21.63 -15.62 10.46
CA LEU A 65 -22.09 -16.71 11.33
C LEU A 65 -23.46 -17.25 10.88
N GLY A 66 -24.37 -16.37 10.39
CA GLY A 66 -25.68 -16.77 9.89
C GLY A 66 -25.66 -17.55 8.58
N LEU A 67 -24.57 -17.41 7.78
CA LEU A 67 -24.40 -18.10 6.50
C LEU A 67 -23.60 -19.40 6.61
N GLY A 68 -23.12 -19.77 7.80
CA GLY A 68 -22.33 -21.00 8.00
C GLY A 68 -20.96 -20.97 7.28
N PHE A 69 -20.47 -19.78 6.90
CA PHE A 69 -19.20 -19.66 6.17
C PHE A 69 -18.02 -19.94 7.10
N PRO A 70 -17.06 -20.77 6.67
CA PRO A 70 -15.86 -21.04 7.46
C PRO A 70 -15.03 -19.76 7.62
N LEU A 71 -14.76 -19.38 8.87
CA LEU A 71 -14.02 -18.18 9.26
C LEU A 71 -12.68 -18.02 8.51
N GLY A 72 -11.99 -19.14 8.23
CA GLY A 72 -10.74 -19.13 7.47
C GLY A 72 -10.91 -18.60 6.04
N ARG A 73 -11.97 -19.00 5.33
CA ARG A 73 -12.25 -18.50 3.97
C ARG A 73 -12.56 -17.02 3.96
N ALA A 74 -13.32 -16.54 4.94
CA ALA A 74 -13.63 -15.11 5.08
C ALA A 74 -12.36 -14.29 5.35
N TRP A 75 -11.44 -14.81 6.16
CA TRP A 75 -10.15 -14.17 6.43
C TRP A 75 -9.28 -14.07 5.17
N TRP A 76 -9.14 -15.17 4.43
CA TRP A 76 -8.40 -15.18 3.17
C TRP A 76 -9.01 -14.27 2.12
N ALA A 77 -10.33 -14.21 2.01
CA ALA A 77 -11.02 -13.30 1.09
C ALA A 77 -10.69 -11.83 1.41
N LYS A 78 -10.62 -11.46 2.69
CA LYS A 78 -10.21 -10.10 3.11
C LYS A 78 -8.75 -9.83 2.79
N ALA A 79 -7.88 -10.79 3.08
CA ALA A 79 -6.46 -10.66 2.78
C ALA A 79 -6.21 -10.46 1.28
N LEU A 80 -6.85 -11.27 0.44
CA LEU A 80 -6.79 -11.14 -1.02
C LEU A 80 -7.37 -9.81 -1.51
N TRP A 81 -8.48 -9.35 -0.91
CA TRP A 81 -9.05 -8.04 -1.24
C TRP A 81 -8.09 -6.90 -0.90
N CYS A 82 -7.47 -6.92 0.29
CA CYS A 82 -6.46 -5.94 0.65
C CYS A 82 -5.23 -5.98 -0.28
N LEU A 83 -4.80 -7.19 -0.68
CA LEU A 83 -3.72 -7.35 -1.63
C LEU A 83 -4.08 -6.78 -3.01
N ALA A 84 -5.29 -7.03 -3.49
CA ALA A 84 -5.79 -6.45 -4.74
C ALA A 84 -5.82 -4.91 -4.69
N LEU A 85 -6.23 -4.32 -3.56
CA LEU A 85 -6.20 -2.87 -3.36
C LEU A 85 -4.77 -2.31 -3.29
N CYS A 86 -3.84 -3.05 -2.69
CA CYS A 86 -2.42 -2.70 -2.70
C CYS A 86 -1.85 -2.71 -4.12
N ALA A 87 -2.13 -3.75 -4.89
CA ALA A 87 -1.74 -3.85 -6.30
C ALA A 87 -2.36 -2.72 -7.13
N LEU A 88 -3.64 -2.40 -6.90
CA LEU A 88 -4.33 -1.29 -7.57
C LEU A 88 -3.63 0.05 -7.28
N SER A 89 -3.26 0.33 -6.02
CA SER A 89 -2.52 1.55 -5.66
C SER A 89 -1.19 1.65 -6.42
N ASN A 90 -0.42 0.56 -6.46
CA ASN A 90 0.84 0.52 -7.19
C ASN A 90 0.66 0.67 -8.71
N LEU A 91 -0.42 0.11 -9.27
CA LEU A 91 -0.77 0.28 -10.69
C LEU A 91 -1.19 1.71 -11.01
N VAL A 92 -1.91 2.39 -10.11
CA VAL A 92 -2.24 3.82 -10.27
C VAL A 92 -0.97 4.66 -10.32
N VAL A 93 -0.03 4.44 -9.41
CA VAL A 93 1.27 5.13 -9.39
C VAL A 93 2.07 4.84 -10.66
N PHE A 94 2.08 3.59 -11.10
CA PHE A 94 2.72 3.20 -12.37
C PHE A 94 2.07 3.91 -13.58
N GLY A 95 0.74 3.98 -13.62
CA GLY A 95 0.01 4.70 -14.66
C GLY A 95 0.33 6.20 -14.70
N ILE A 96 0.47 6.83 -13.52
CA ILE A 96 0.88 8.23 -13.40
C ILE A 96 2.32 8.42 -13.90
N TYR A 97 3.22 7.49 -13.58
CA TYR A 97 4.58 7.49 -14.11
C TYR A 97 4.58 7.42 -15.65
N LEU A 98 3.80 6.51 -16.23
CA LEU A 98 3.66 6.39 -17.69
C LEU A 98 3.15 7.68 -18.33
N ALA A 99 2.10 8.27 -17.76
CA ALA A 99 1.56 9.55 -18.24
C ALA A 99 2.62 10.66 -18.15
N GLY A 100 3.31 10.79 -17.01
CA GLY A 100 4.36 11.79 -16.83
C GLY A 100 5.52 11.63 -17.80
N SER A 101 5.97 10.39 -18.03
CA SER A 101 7.06 10.12 -18.98
C SER A 101 6.67 10.33 -20.44
N ALA A 102 5.40 10.12 -20.80
CA ALA A 102 4.91 10.40 -22.14
C ALA A 102 4.92 11.91 -22.46
N PHE A 103 4.75 12.78 -21.45
CA PHE A 103 4.80 14.23 -21.60
C PHE A 103 6.20 14.82 -21.39
N SER A 104 7.18 13.99 -20.96
CA SER A 104 8.55 14.45 -20.75
C SER A 104 9.38 14.39 -22.04
N SER A 105 10.35 15.28 -22.17
CA SER A 105 11.28 15.30 -23.31
C SER A 105 12.18 14.06 -23.41
N GLN A 106 12.27 13.26 -22.36
CA GLN A 106 13.10 12.05 -22.33
C GLN A 106 12.41 10.83 -22.97
N GLY A 107 11.08 10.89 -23.15
CA GLY A 107 10.31 9.82 -23.78
C GLY A 107 10.20 8.53 -22.95
N LEU A 108 9.32 7.63 -23.39
CA LEU A 108 9.16 6.30 -22.82
C LEU A 108 10.23 5.34 -23.37
N THR A 109 11.10 4.82 -22.50
CA THR A 109 12.01 3.73 -22.86
C THR A 109 11.41 2.40 -22.40
N ALA A 110 11.46 1.35 -23.24
CA ALA A 110 10.94 0.04 -22.92
C ALA A 110 11.60 -0.54 -21.65
N ALA A 111 12.92 -0.36 -21.50
CA ALA A 111 13.66 -0.79 -20.30
C ALA A 111 13.19 -0.08 -19.04
N GLY A 112 12.97 1.24 -19.08
CA GLY A 112 12.48 2.02 -17.93
C GLY A 112 11.06 1.60 -17.54
N THR A 113 10.19 1.38 -18.51
CA THR A 113 8.81 0.93 -18.27
C THR A 113 8.78 -0.44 -17.60
N LEU A 114 9.57 -1.40 -18.10
CA LEU A 114 9.67 -2.73 -17.50
C LEU A 114 10.23 -2.67 -16.07
N THR A 115 11.27 -1.89 -15.83
CA THR A 115 11.84 -1.70 -14.50
C THR A 115 10.81 -1.15 -13.52
N MET A 116 10.03 -0.13 -13.92
CA MET A 116 9.00 0.44 -13.05
C MET A 116 7.84 -0.51 -12.78
N LEU A 117 7.46 -1.33 -13.76
CA LEU A 117 6.47 -2.39 -13.55
C LEU A 117 6.97 -3.44 -12.55
N LEU A 118 8.22 -3.87 -12.68
CA LEU A 118 8.85 -4.80 -11.73
C LEU A 118 8.94 -4.20 -10.32
N CYS A 119 9.27 -2.91 -10.20
CA CYS A 119 9.25 -2.21 -8.92
C CYS A 119 7.85 -2.18 -8.31
N ALA A 120 6.79 -1.93 -9.10
CA ALA A 120 5.41 -1.93 -8.63
C ALA A 120 5.00 -3.31 -8.12
N LEU A 121 5.37 -4.38 -8.83
CA LEU A 121 5.13 -5.76 -8.39
C LEU A 121 5.92 -6.11 -7.13
N ALA A 122 7.21 -5.77 -7.09
CA ALA A 122 8.06 -5.99 -5.91
C ALA A 122 7.50 -5.27 -4.68
N ASN A 123 7.07 -4.02 -4.81
CA ASN A 123 6.43 -3.27 -3.72
C ASN A 123 5.15 -3.94 -3.22
N THR A 124 4.36 -4.51 -4.13
CA THR A 124 3.14 -5.24 -3.74
C THR A 124 3.49 -6.48 -2.92
N VAL A 125 4.50 -7.24 -3.34
CA VAL A 125 4.96 -8.46 -2.65
C VAL A 125 5.59 -8.11 -1.29
N THR A 126 6.49 -7.12 -1.27
CA THR A 126 7.18 -6.72 -0.03
C THR A 126 6.23 -6.11 1.00
N ALA A 127 5.17 -5.42 0.59
CA ALA A 127 4.17 -4.88 1.50
C ALA A 127 3.12 -5.93 1.96
N ALA A 128 3.02 -7.08 1.28
CA ALA A 128 1.97 -8.08 1.53
C ALA A 128 1.94 -8.61 2.96
N TRP A 129 3.09 -8.68 3.66
CA TRP A 129 3.16 -9.13 5.06
C TRP A 129 2.39 -8.23 6.03
N MET A 130 2.21 -6.94 5.69
CA MET A 130 1.46 -6.00 6.53
C MET A 130 -0.02 -6.36 6.60
N ILE A 131 -0.54 -7.06 5.58
CA ILE A 131 -1.97 -7.42 5.50
C ILE A 131 -2.35 -8.41 6.60
N PRO A 132 -1.74 -9.61 6.70
CA PRO A 132 -2.07 -10.56 7.76
C PRO A 132 -1.77 -9.99 9.15
N ALA A 133 -0.65 -9.28 9.31
CA ALA A 133 -0.29 -8.63 10.56
C ALA A 133 -1.35 -7.60 11.00
N GLY A 134 -1.74 -6.70 10.09
CA GLY A 134 -2.74 -5.67 10.36
C GLY A 134 -4.14 -6.23 10.62
N LEU A 135 -4.58 -7.25 9.85
CA LEU A 135 -5.85 -7.94 10.10
C LEU A 135 -5.88 -8.61 11.47
N PHE A 136 -4.81 -9.32 11.83
CA PHE A 136 -4.68 -9.99 13.12
C PHE A 136 -4.67 -9.01 14.30
N LEU A 137 -3.82 -7.98 14.22
CA LEU A 137 -3.71 -6.97 15.27
C LEU A 137 -5.01 -6.16 15.43
N THR A 138 -5.66 -5.81 14.33
CA THR A 138 -6.98 -5.12 14.38
C THR A 138 -8.03 -5.99 15.07
N ALA A 139 -8.02 -7.30 14.82
CA ALA A 139 -8.97 -8.23 15.43
C ALA A 139 -8.73 -8.46 16.92
N ARG A 140 -7.47 -8.45 17.36
CA ARG A 140 -7.08 -8.77 18.74
C ARG A 140 -6.94 -7.55 19.65
N LEU A 141 -6.28 -6.51 19.16
CA LEU A 141 -5.89 -5.32 19.94
C LEU A 141 -6.65 -4.06 19.54
N GLY A 142 -7.41 -4.14 18.45
CA GLY A 142 -8.19 -3.01 17.96
C GLY A 142 -7.54 -2.25 16.82
N MET A 143 -8.29 -1.28 16.28
CA MET A 143 -7.95 -0.57 15.05
C MET A 143 -6.60 0.18 15.13
N LEU A 144 -6.32 0.83 16.24
CA LEU A 144 -5.08 1.61 16.40
C LEU A 144 -3.84 0.71 16.32
N ALA A 145 -3.85 -0.41 17.03
CA ALA A 145 -2.75 -1.37 16.97
C ALA A 145 -2.57 -1.95 15.56
N GLY A 146 -3.68 -2.25 14.87
CA GLY A 146 -3.65 -2.75 13.49
C GLY A 146 -3.10 -1.75 12.47
N ILE A 147 -3.18 -0.45 12.73
CA ILE A 147 -2.59 0.60 11.89
C ILE A 147 -1.14 0.84 12.27
N PHE A 148 -0.87 1.16 13.54
CA PHE A 148 0.42 1.69 13.95
C PHE A 148 1.51 0.63 14.08
N CYS A 149 1.21 -0.60 14.52
CA CYS A 149 2.24 -1.62 14.68
C CYS A 149 2.87 -2.06 13.35
N PRO A 150 2.09 -2.45 12.29
CA PRO A 150 2.68 -2.80 11.01
C PRO A 150 3.36 -1.60 10.34
N LEU A 151 2.79 -0.39 10.48
CA LEU A 151 3.37 0.84 9.96
C LEU A 151 4.72 1.14 10.62
N ALA A 152 4.79 1.09 11.95
CA ALA A 152 6.03 1.32 12.69
C ALA A 152 7.09 0.28 12.33
N ALA A 153 6.70 -1.01 12.24
CA ALA A 153 7.63 -2.08 11.85
C ALA A 153 8.18 -1.87 10.43
N GLN A 154 7.34 -1.44 9.48
CA GLN A 154 7.77 -1.13 8.12
C GLN A 154 8.72 0.06 8.07
N LEU A 155 8.41 1.14 8.80
CA LEU A 155 9.26 2.33 8.84
C LEU A 155 10.60 2.04 9.52
N VAL A 156 10.57 1.39 10.69
CA VAL A 156 11.80 1.00 11.42
C VAL A 156 12.65 0.07 10.56
N GLY A 157 12.06 -0.95 9.94
CA GLY A 157 12.76 -1.88 9.04
C GLY A 157 13.39 -1.16 7.84
N GLY A 158 12.66 -0.24 7.22
CA GLY A 158 13.15 0.54 6.09
C GLY A 158 14.31 1.47 6.47
N PHE A 159 14.22 2.15 7.63
CA PHE A 159 15.31 3.02 8.10
C PHE A 159 16.50 2.22 8.64
N ALA A 160 16.26 1.12 9.38
CA ALA A 160 17.32 0.28 9.88
C ALA A 160 18.18 -0.28 8.74
N TRP A 161 17.56 -0.69 7.63
CA TRP A 161 18.27 -1.15 6.45
C TRP A 161 19.19 -0.09 5.82
N SER A 162 18.81 1.18 5.88
CA SER A 162 19.62 2.28 5.34
C SER A 162 20.85 2.63 6.20
N VAL A 163 20.84 2.23 7.46
CA VAL A 163 21.90 2.55 8.44
C VAL A 163 22.90 1.41 8.63
N VAL A 164 22.46 0.15 8.38
CA VAL A 164 23.35 -1.01 8.50
C VAL A 164 24.21 -1.12 7.24
N PRO A 165 25.54 -0.87 7.33
CA PRO A 165 26.43 -1.13 6.20
C PRO A 165 26.44 -2.64 5.95
N LEU A 166 26.00 -3.03 4.76
CA LEU A 166 26.16 -4.41 4.32
C LEU A 166 27.65 -4.69 4.10
N PRO A 167 28.17 -5.83 4.59
CA PRO A 167 29.57 -6.23 4.36
C PRO A 167 29.87 -6.46 2.88
#